data_03acb222a4e45018f27016256573dc89
#
_entry.id   03acb222a4e45018f27016256573dc89
#
_cell.length_a   1.000
_cell.length_b   1.000
_cell.length_c   1.000
_cell.angle_alpha   90.00
_cell.angle_beta   90.00
_cell.angle_gamma   90.00
#
_symmetry.space_group_name_H-M   'P 1'
#
loop_
_entity.id
_entity.type
_entity.pdbx_description
1 polymer ?
#
loop_
_entity_poly.entity_id
_entity_poly.type
_entity_poly.pdbx_seq_one_letter_code
_entity_poly.pdbx_strand_id
1 'polypeptide(L)'
;LAAPVPIKAMGRFNHEAVAIDPRTGIVYMTEDMSDGVFYRYLPNDPRYLHKGGRLQALAFRDVPRAATSNKYAHLWTVGDRHAVTWIDLKDVESPDDSLRTQAYLKGAARFSRGEGIHYGHNELFFACTSGGAKAYGQLMRYIPSPYEGTDREKDQPGQIELFVESGDLRVIDYADNL
;
A
#
# COMPACT_ATOMS: atom_id res chain seq x y z
N LEU A 1 27.67 -0.60 -15.93
CA LEU A 1 26.45 -1.01 -15.23
C LEU A 1 26.77 -1.16 -13.75
N ALA A 2 25.98 -0.55 -12.87
CA ALA A 2 26.11 -0.75 -11.42
C ALA A 2 25.76 -2.20 -11.06
N ALA A 3 26.46 -2.78 -10.09
CA ALA A 3 26.09 -4.09 -9.56
C ALA A 3 24.72 -3.98 -8.85
N PRO A 4 23.81 -4.96 -9.04
CA PRO A 4 22.53 -4.97 -8.35
C PRO A 4 22.77 -5.23 -6.85
N VAL A 5 22.50 -4.23 -6.00
CA VAL A 5 22.61 -4.33 -4.55
C VAL A 5 21.20 -4.24 -3.95
N PRO A 6 20.73 -5.29 -3.24
CA PRO A 6 19.42 -5.26 -2.60
C PRO A 6 19.31 -4.14 -1.56
N ILE A 7 18.21 -3.40 -1.57
CA ILE A 7 17.87 -2.41 -0.54
C ILE A 7 17.06 -3.11 0.55
N LYS A 8 17.73 -3.88 1.40
CA LYS A 8 17.09 -4.74 2.40
C LYS A 8 16.17 -3.99 3.38
N ALA A 9 16.46 -2.71 3.64
CA ALA A 9 15.63 -1.86 4.49
C ALA A 9 14.21 -1.61 3.92
N MET A 10 13.98 -1.87 2.63
CA MET A 10 12.66 -1.82 2.00
C MET A 10 11.80 -3.05 2.33
N GLY A 11 12.34 -4.02 3.05
CA GLY A 11 11.63 -5.19 3.52
C GLY A 11 11.69 -6.37 2.56
N ARG A 12 11.45 -7.58 3.11
CA ARG A 12 11.30 -8.81 2.34
C ARG A 12 9.85 -9.24 2.38
N PHE A 13 9.17 -9.15 1.26
CA PHE A 13 7.79 -9.61 1.02
C PHE A 13 7.63 -9.88 -0.49
N ASN A 14 6.47 -10.30 -0.95
CA ASN A 14 6.18 -10.48 -2.37
C ASN A 14 5.97 -9.12 -3.04
N HIS A 15 7.09 -8.41 -3.32
CA HIS A 15 7.07 -7.14 -4.04
C HIS A 15 6.48 -7.32 -5.42
N GLU A 16 5.51 -6.48 -5.78
CA GLU A 16 4.95 -6.47 -7.12
C GLU A 16 5.32 -5.18 -7.85
N ALA A 17 4.86 -4.04 -7.37
CA ALA A 17 5.13 -2.77 -8.03
C ALA A 17 5.58 -1.68 -7.05
N VAL A 18 6.19 -0.64 -7.59
CA VAL A 18 6.75 0.48 -6.85
C VAL A 18 6.43 1.81 -7.53
N ALA A 19 6.04 2.80 -6.72
CA ALA A 19 5.96 4.20 -7.15
C ALA A 19 6.67 5.11 -6.15
N ILE A 20 7.28 6.18 -6.64
CA ILE A 20 7.99 7.16 -5.82
C ILE A 20 7.26 8.50 -5.92
N ASP A 21 6.92 9.09 -4.80
CA ASP A 21 6.45 10.48 -4.75
C ASP A 21 7.64 11.42 -4.97
N PRO A 22 7.72 12.13 -6.09
CA PRO A 22 8.86 12.98 -6.40
C PRO A 22 9.01 14.19 -5.46
N ARG A 23 7.97 14.54 -4.71
CA ARG A 23 8.00 15.67 -3.75
C ARG A 23 8.73 15.29 -2.46
N THR A 24 8.58 14.03 -2.03
CA THR A 24 9.08 13.55 -0.73
C THR A 24 10.20 12.53 -0.87
N GLY A 25 10.25 11.83 -2.00
CA GLY A 25 11.12 10.68 -2.22
C GLY A 25 10.65 9.42 -1.48
N ILE A 26 9.45 9.45 -0.89
CA ILE A 26 8.84 8.28 -0.26
C ILE A 26 8.53 7.24 -1.35
N VAL A 27 8.87 5.99 -1.08
CA VAL A 27 8.65 4.88 -1.98
C VAL A 27 7.44 4.09 -1.50
N TYR A 28 6.44 3.91 -2.34
CA TYR A 28 5.25 3.12 -2.07
C TYR A 28 5.32 1.80 -2.82
N MET A 29 4.84 0.72 -2.18
CA MET A 29 5.03 -0.64 -2.70
C MET A 29 3.77 -1.48 -2.46
N THR A 30 3.41 -2.26 -3.46
CA THR A 30 2.35 -3.26 -3.38
C THR A 30 2.90 -4.65 -3.09
N GLU A 31 2.08 -5.51 -2.51
CA GLU A 31 2.41 -6.91 -2.21
C GLU A 31 1.37 -7.83 -2.86
N ASP A 32 1.84 -8.73 -3.75
CA ASP A 32 0.98 -9.72 -4.40
C ASP A 32 0.74 -10.93 -3.49
N MET A 33 -0.12 -10.73 -2.51
CA MET A 33 -0.63 -11.78 -1.63
C MET A 33 -2.12 -11.56 -1.36
N SER A 34 -2.89 -12.63 -1.23
CA SER A 34 -4.34 -12.56 -0.97
C SER A 34 -4.70 -11.80 0.31
N ASP A 35 -3.76 -11.73 1.24
CA ASP A 35 -3.79 -10.98 2.49
C ASP A 35 -2.67 -9.93 2.56
N GLY A 36 -2.23 -9.44 1.39
CA GLY A 36 -1.15 -8.48 1.22
C GLY A 36 -1.40 -7.15 1.92
N VAL A 37 -0.35 -6.37 2.07
CA VAL A 37 -0.36 -5.06 2.72
C VAL A 37 0.15 -4.01 1.74
N PHE A 38 -0.26 -2.77 1.92
CA PHE A 38 0.29 -1.63 1.19
C PHE A 38 1.37 -0.97 2.05
N TYR A 39 2.58 -0.90 1.51
CA TYR A 39 3.75 -0.41 2.24
C TYR A 39 4.22 0.95 1.74
N ARG A 40 4.90 1.69 2.62
CA ARG A 40 5.76 2.79 2.23
C ARG A 40 7.12 2.69 2.90
N TYR A 41 8.16 3.13 2.18
CA TYR A 41 9.51 3.25 2.70
C TYR A 41 9.91 4.73 2.75
N LEU A 42 10.28 5.20 3.93
CA LEU A 42 10.78 6.56 4.17
C LEU A 42 12.31 6.50 4.18
N PRO A 43 12.99 6.87 3.08
CA PRO A 43 14.44 6.83 3.03
C PRO A 43 15.05 7.91 3.94
N ASN A 44 16.18 7.59 4.57
CA ASN A 44 16.97 8.59 5.31
C ASN A 44 17.53 9.67 4.39
N ASP A 45 17.83 9.33 3.13
CA ASP A 45 18.23 10.24 2.07
C ASP A 45 17.53 9.82 0.77
N PRO A 46 16.56 10.60 0.25
CA PRO A 46 15.80 10.25 -0.96
C PRO A 46 16.64 10.03 -2.21
N ARG A 47 17.86 10.58 -2.24
CA ARG A 47 18.80 10.41 -3.37
C ARG A 47 19.61 9.12 -3.29
N TYR A 48 19.60 8.46 -2.13
CA TYR A 48 20.45 7.29 -1.84
C TYR A 48 19.67 6.28 -0.97
N LEU A 49 18.79 5.51 -1.58
CA LEU A 49 17.89 4.59 -0.87
C LEU A 49 18.61 3.54 -0.01
N HIS A 50 19.87 3.18 -0.36
CA HIS A 50 20.63 2.20 0.44
C HIS A 50 21.24 2.78 1.74
N LYS A 51 21.07 4.07 2.01
CA LYS A 51 21.47 4.65 3.30
C LYS A 51 20.50 4.33 4.43
N GLY A 52 19.55 3.40 4.17
CA GLY A 52 18.56 2.98 5.14
C GLY A 52 17.34 3.92 5.17
N GLY A 53 16.39 3.56 5.99
CA GLY A 53 15.11 4.24 6.14
C GLY A 53 14.18 3.46 7.05
N ARG A 54 12.90 3.82 7.06
CA ARG A 54 11.85 3.15 7.82
C ARG A 54 10.81 2.55 6.88
N LEU A 55 10.49 1.28 7.08
CA LEU A 55 9.39 0.61 6.40
C LEU A 55 8.13 0.71 7.25
N GLN A 56 7.03 1.09 6.63
CA GLN A 56 5.74 1.24 7.28
C GLN A 56 4.64 0.55 6.47
N ALA A 57 3.59 0.10 7.17
CA ALA A 57 2.40 -0.50 6.61
C ALA A 57 1.19 0.41 6.80
N LEU A 58 0.30 0.50 5.80
CA LEU A 58 -0.92 1.28 5.86
C LEU A 58 -1.96 0.64 6.78
N ALA A 59 -2.55 1.44 7.66
CA ALA A 59 -3.72 1.08 8.45
C ALA A 59 -4.82 2.14 8.30
N PHE A 60 -6.08 1.73 8.41
CA PHE A 60 -7.19 2.68 8.55
C PHE A 60 -7.22 3.18 9.99
N ARG A 61 -7.36 4.49 10.15
CA ARG A 61 -7.33 5.12 11.48
C ARG A 61 -8.47 4.62 12.38
N ASP A 62 -9.65 4.45 11.81
CA ASP A 62 -10.87 4.14 12.55
C ASP A 62 -11.31 2.67 12.39
N VAL A 63 -10.65 1.89 11.54
CA VAL A 63 -10.96 0.48 11.28
C VAL A 63 -9.68 -0.36 11.31
N PRO A 64 -9.13 -0.66 12.49
CA PRO A 64 -7.95 -1.50 12.61
C PRO A 64 -8.18 -2.86 11.95
N ARG A 65 -7.15 -3.38 11.26
CA ARG A 65 -7.19 -4.66 10.57
C ARG A 65 -8.26 -4.74 9.49
N ALA A 66 -8.56 -3.61 8.81
CA ALA A 66 -9.54 -3.56 7.74
C ALA A 66 -9.26 -4.64 6.68
N ALA A 67 -10.32 -5.38 6.30
CA ALA A 67 -10.29 -6.32 5.19
C ALA A 67 -10.93 -5.63 3.96
N THR A 68 -10.10 -5.03 3.11
CA THR A 68 -10.59 -4.09 2.07
C THR A 68 -11.25 -4.76 0.88
N SER A 69 -11.15 -6.09 0.76
CA SER A 69 -11.54 -6.81 -0.45
C SER A 69 -13.04 -6.85 -0.74
N ASN A 70 -13.92 -6.52 0.21
CA ASN A 70 -15.37 -6.67 0.10
C ASN A 70 -15.88 -8.11 -0.20
N LYS A 71 -15.01 -9.12 -0.25
CA LYS A 71 -15.38 -10.50 -0.59
C LYS A 71 -16.28 -11.18 0.44
N TYR A 72 -15.97 -10.98 1.72
CA TYR A 72 -16.61 -11.69 2.83
C TYR A 72 -17.49 -10.78 3.68
N ALA A 73 -17.15 -9.51 3.72
CA ALA A 73 -17.92 -8.48 4.40
C ALA A 73 -17.72 -7.17 3.63
N HIS A 74 -18.83 -6.49 3.38
CA HIS A 74 -18.78 -5.19 2.72
C HIS A 74 -18.26 -4.15 3.71
N LEU A 75 -17.04 -3.64 3.46
CA LEU A 75 -16.42 -2.61 4.29
C LEU A 75 -16.73 -1.20 3.78
N TRP A 76 -16.67 -1.01 2.45
CA TRP A 76 -16.77 0.30 1.83
C TRP A 76 -17.37 0.23 0.44
N THR A 77 -17.89 1.37 0.00
CA THR A 77 -18.49 1.60 -1.31
C THR A 77 -17.54 2.44 -2.17
N VAL A 78 -17.65 2.35 -3.47
CA VAL A 78 -16.90 3.21 -4.40
C VAL A 78 -17.12 4.68 -4.07
N GLY A 79 -16.02 5.43 -3.89
CA GLY A 79 -15.98 6.82 -3.46
C GLY A 79 -15.83 7.03 -1.95
N ASP A 80 -16.05 5.99 -1.13
CA ASP A 80 -15.82 6.09 0.31
C ASP A 80 -14.33 6.28 0.61
N ARG A 81 -14.02 7.15 1.58
CA ARG A 81 -12.67 7.49 2.00
C ARG A 81 -12.47 7.21 3.48
N HIS A 82 -11.31 6.67 3.81
CA HIS A 82 -10.88 6.46 5.18
C HIS A 82 -9.57 7.20 5.43
N ALA A 83 -9.49 7.87 6.58
CA ALA A 83 -8.22 8.42 7.06
C ALA A 83 -7.26 7.28 7.38
N VAL A 84 -5.98 7.45 7.00
CA VAL A 84 -4.96 6.43 7.22
C VAL A 84 -4.01 6.82 8.36
N THR A 85 -3.35 5.80 8.89
CA THR A 85 -2.16 5.90 9.71
C THR A 85 -1.13 4.90 9.22
N TRP A 86 0.13 5.11 9.57
CA TRP A 86 1.22 4.26 9.15
C TRP A 86 1.89 3.59 10.33
N ILE A 87 2.11 2.30 10.23
CA ILE A 87 2.64 1.44 11.30
C ILE A 87 4.09 1.11 11.00
N ASP A 88 5.01 1.50 11.88
CA ASP A 88 6.42 1.11 11.76
C ASP A 88 6.60 -0.40 11.90
N LEU A 89 7.34 -0.98 10.95
CA LEU A 89 7.72 -2.38 10.94
C LEU A 89 9.16 -2.54 11.44
N LYS A 90 9.41 -3.68 12.07
CA LYS A 90 10.74 -4.08 12.56
C LYS A 90 11.14 -5.40 11.90
N ASP A 91 12.43 -5.74 12.01
CA ASP A 91 12.97 -6.98 11.47
C ASP A 91 12.58 -7.22 10.01
N VAL A 92 12.75 -6.15 9.22
CA VAL A 92 12.21 -6.04 7.86
C VAL A 92 12.83 -7.01 6.86
N GLU A 93 13.98 -7.61 7.16
CA GLU A 93 14.56 -8.69 6.34
C GLU A 93 13.74 -9.98 6.39
N SER A 94 12.91 -10.16 7.40
CA SER A 94 11.84 -11.16 7.53
C SER A 94 12.12 -12.49 6.79
N PRO A 95 13.04 -13.32 7.26
CA PRO A 95 13.41 -14.57 6.57
C PRO A 95 12.23 -15.52 6.41
N ASP A 96 11.23 -15.42 7.29
CA ASP A 96 10.04 -16.29 7.35
C ASP A 96 8.82 -15.69 6.62
N ASP A 97 9.01 -14.65 5.79
CA ASP A 97 7.92 -13.97 5.07
C ASP A 97 6.79 -13.47 6.01
N SER A 98 7.17 -12.91 7.15
CA SER A 98 6.23 -12.59 8.25
C SER A 98 5.83 -11.11 8.32
N LEU A 99 6.29 -10.24 7.41
CA LEU A 99 6.04 -8.79 7.49
C LEU A 99 4.55 -8.44 7.45
N ARG A 100 3.76 -9.02 6.53
CA ARG A 100 2.31 -8.78 6.47
C ARG A 100 1.60 -9.25 7.73
N THR A 101 2.05 -10.37 8.33
CA THR A 101 1.51 -10.86 9.61
C THR A 101 1.85 -9.87 10.74
N GLN A 102 3.10 -9.41 10.82
CA GLN A 102 3.52 -8.38 11.78
C GLN A 102 2.68 -7.10 11.63
N ALA A 103 2.51 -6.63 10.40
CA ALA A 103 1.72 -5.45 10.08
C ALA A 103 0.26 -5.61 10.52
N TYR A 104 -0.38 -6.72 10.16
CA TYR A 104 -1.76 -7.00 10.51
C TYR A 104 -2.00 -7.09 12.01
N LEU A 105 -1.11 -7.75 12.75
CA LEU A 105 -1.21 -7.84 14.20
C LEU A 105 -1.14 -6.47 14.87
N LYS A 106 -0.44 -5.51 14.27
CA LYS A 106 -0.37 -4.11 14.72
C LYS A 106 -1.52 -3.24 14.20
N GLY A 107 -2.41 -3.76 13.36
CA GLY A 107 -3.60 -3.04 12.90
C GLY A 107 -3.61 -2.68 11.40
N ALA A 108 -2.61 -3.08 10.61
CA ALA A 108 -2.58 -2.78 9.18
C ALA A 108 -3.79 -3.34 8.42
N ALA A 109 -4.20 -2.63 7.37
CA ALA A 109 -5.22 -3.07 6.44
C ALA A 109 -4.67 -4.14 5.50
N ARG A 110 -5.54 -5.07 5.08
CA ARG A 110 -5.23 -6.09 4.07
C ARG A 110 -5.84 -5.73 2.74
N PHE A 111 -5.04 -5.87 1.69
CA PHE A 111 -5.41 -5.68 0.30
C PHE A 111 -5.28 -7.01 -0.45
N SER A 112 -6.22 -7.30 -1.35
CA SER A 112 -6.29 -8.61 -1.99
C SER A 112 -5.50 -8.60 -3.30
N ARG A 113 -4.25 -9.10 -3.24
CA ARG A 113 -3.30 -9.12 -4.34
C ARG A 113 -3.05 -7.73 -4.91
N GLY A 114 -2.21 -6.97 -4.18
CA GLY A 114 -1.74 -5.66 -4.63
C GLY A 114 -0.76 -5.81 -5.79
N GLU A 115 -1.10 -5.20 -6.93
CA GLU A 115 -0.40 -5.30 -8.20
C GLU A 115 0.14 -3.92 -8.63
N GLY A 116 0.04 -3.59 -9.91
CA GLY A 116 0.55 -2.32 -10.47
C GLY A 116 0.15 -1.08 -9.69
N ILE A 117 1.07 -0.13 -9.60
CA ILE A 117 0.88 1.15 -8.93
C ILE A 117 1.33 2.30 -9.81
N HIS A 118 0.56 3.37 -9.84
CA HIS A 118 0.87 4.60 -10.58
C HIS A 118 0.82 5.83 -9.67
N TYR A 119 1.81 6.72 -9.81
CA TYR A 119 1.80 8.05 -9.22
C TYR A 119 1.39 9.09 -10.25
N GLY A 120 0.34 9.83 -9.97
CA GLY A 120 -0.14 10.90 -10.85
C GLY A 120 -0.95 11.93 -10.09
N HIS A 121 -0.87 13.21 -10.49
CA HIS A 121 -1.61 14.31 -9.85
C HIS A 121 -1.41 14.41 -8.32
N ASN A 122 -0.21 14.10 -7.83
CA ASN A 122 0.14 14.03 -6.40
C ASN A 122 -0.61 12.96 -5.60
N GLU A 123 -1.09 11.94 -6.24
CA GLU A 123 -1.83 10.81 -5.67
C GLU A 123 -1.27 9.50 -6.20
N LEU A 124 -1.63 8.40 -5.57
CA LEU A 124 -1.26 7.07 -6.02
C LEU A 124 -2.51 6.25 -6.30
N PHE A 125 -2.46 5.48 -7.37
CA PHE A 125 -3.47 4.50 -7.73
C PHE A 125 -2.82 3.14 -7.76
N PHE A 126 -3.45 2.11 -7.20
CA PHE A 126 -2.95 0.74 -7.27
C PHE A 126 -4.07 -0.27 -7.44
N ALA A 127 -3.75 -1.34 -8.15
CA ALA A 127 -4.67 -2.43 -8.39
C ALA A 127 -4.64 -3.43 -7.22
N CYS A 128 -5.83 -3.98 -6.91
CA CYS A 128 -6.01 -5.15 -6.08
C CYS A 128 -6.74 -6.19 -6.95
N THR A 129 -5.97 -6.99 -7.68
CA THR A 129 -6.45 -7.77 -8.83
C THR A 129 -7.56 -8.77 -8.48
N SER A 130 -7.58 -9.26 -7.26
CA SER A 130 -8.62 -10.17 -6.80
C SER A 130 -9.55 -9.56 -5.74
N GLY A 131 -9.58 -8.23 -5.59
CA GLY A 131 -10.52 -7.52 -4.73
C GLY A 131 -11.93 -7.44 -5.32
N GLY A 132 -12.86 -6.88 -4.53
CA GLY A 132 -14.26 -6.72 -4.89
C GLY A 132 -15.15 -7.89 -4.48
N ALA A 133 -16.44 -7.62 -4.29
CA ALA A 133 -17.43 -8.62 -3.89
C ALA A 133 -17.49 -9.82 -4.84
N LYS A 134 -17.19 -9.61 -6.12
CA LYS A 134 -17.11 -10.66 -7.15
C LYS A 134 -15.67 -11.14 -7.43
N ALA A 135 -14.70 -10.58 -6.72
CA ALA A 135 -13.27 -10.86 -6.92
C ALA A 135 -12.76 -10.54 -8.34
N TYR A 136 -13.34 -9.57 -9.04
CA TYR A 136 -12.97 -9.18 -10.41
C TYR A 136 -11.96 -8.03 -10.43
N GLY A 137 -11.60 -7.49 -9.28
CA GLY A 137 -10.62 -6.44 -9.10
C GLY A 137 -11.19 -5.17 -8.48
N GLN A 138 -10.30 -4.48 -7.79
CA GLN A 138 -10.52 -3.14 -7.22
C GLN A 138 -9.36 -2.24 -7.62
N LEU A 139 -9.62 -0.95 -7.79
CA LEU A 139 -8.60 0.08 -7.87
C LEU A 139 -8.71 0.96 -6.62
N MET A 140 -7.60 1.12 -5.94
CA MET A 140 -7.45 1.98 -4.77
C MET A 140 -6.80 3.30 -5.17
N ARG A 141 -7.23 4.40 -4.54
CA ARG A 141 -6.62 5.72 -4.65
C ARG A 141 -6.11 6.13 -3.28
N TYR A 142 -4.82 6.35 -3.17
CA TYR A 142 -4.20 6.93 -1.98
C TYR A 142 -3.91 8.41 -2.21
N ILE A 143 -4.43 9.26 -1.34
CA ILE A 143 -4.22 10.70 -1.32
C ILE A 143 -3.27 10.99 -0.16
N PRO A 144 -2.00 11.29 -0.41
CA PRO A 144 -1.02 11.55 0.64
C PRO A 144 -1.38 12.76 1.50
N SER A 145 -0.97 12.74 2.75
CA SER A 145 -1.00 13.90 3.63
C SER A 145 -0.17 15.05 3.04
N PRO A 146 -0.54 16.33 3.24
CA PRO A 146 0.36 17.44 2.95
C PRO A 146 1.62 17.43 3.83
N TYR A 147 1.60 16.64 4.91
CA TYR A 147 2.72 16.45 5.85
C TYR A 147 3.28 15.02 5.79
N GLU A 148 3.11 14.35 4.65
CA GLU A 148 3.44 12.94 4.43
C GLU A 148 4.85 12.59 4.94
N GLY A 149 4.93 11.55 5.79
CA GLY A 149 6.17 11.07 6.38
C GLY A 149 6.74 11.91 7.53
N THR A 150 6.07 12.97 7.95
CA THR A 150 6.49 13.82 9.09
C THR A 150 5.63 13.58 10.34
N ASP A 151 6.07 14.08 11.49
CA ASP A 151 5.31 13.99 12.75
C ASP A 151 3.97 14.73 12.70
N ARG A 152 3.80 15.67 11.77
CA ARG A 152 2.56 16.43 11.55
C ARG A 152 1.52 15.67 10.73
N GLU A 153 1.86 14.56 10.15
CA GLU A 153 0.93 13.74 9.36
C GLU A 153 -0.33 13.35 10.14
N LYS A 154 -0.19 13.13 11.45
CA LYS A 154 -1.33 12.85 12.35
C LYS A 154 -2.36 13.99 12.44
N ASP A 155 -1.95 15.24 12.18
CA ASP A 155 -2.81 16.43 12.29
C ASP A 155 -3.72 16.55 11.04
N GLN A 156 -3.22 16.09 9.88
CA GLN A 156 -3.95 16.03 8.63
C GLN A 156 -3.55 14.75 7.88
N PRO A 157 -4.14 13.59 8.23
CA PRO A 157 -3.74 12.31 7.69
C PRO A 157 -4.06 12.19 6.19
N GLY A 158 -3.29 11.36 5.50
CA GLY A 158 -3.64 10.91 4.16
C GLY A 158 -4.95 10.14 4.15
N GLN A 159 -5.50 9.90 2.98
CA GLN A 159 -6.76 9.18 2.78
C GLN A 159 -6.60 8.06 1.77
N ILE A 160 -7.29 6.96 2.01
CA ILE A 160 -7.45 5.86 1.05
C ILE A 160 -8.90 5.81 0.61
N GLU A 161 -9.11 5.65 -0.70
CA GLU A 161 -10.42 5.60 -1.35
C GLU A 161 -10.56 4.29 -2.11
N LEU A 162 -11.73 3.65 -2.03
CA LEU A 162 -12.13 2.66 -3.02
C LEU A 162 -12.53 3.42 -4.29
N PHE A 163 -11.60 3.51 -5.24
CA PHE A 163 -11.78 4.32 -6.45
C PHE A 163 -12.67 3.61 -7.48
N VAL A 164 -12.43 2.30 -7.68
CA VAL A 164 -13.26 1.45 -8.54
C VAL A 164 -13.39 0.07 -7.92
N GLU A 165 -14.58 -0.53 -8.02
CA GLU A 165 -14.80 -1.96 -7.78
C GLU A 165 -15.47 -2.58 -9.00
N SER A 166 -14.89 -3.64 -9.55
CA SER A 166 -15.46 -4.30 -10.72
C SER A 166 -16.65 -5.18 -10.36
N GLY A 167 -17.76 -4.88 -10.98
CA GLY A 167 -18.95 -5.75 -10.97
C GLY A 167 -19.16 -6.52 -12.27
N ASP A 168 -18.33 -6.27 -13.30
CA ASP A 168 -18.45 -6.83 -14.65
C ASP A 168 -17.07 -6.98 -15.29
N LEU A 169 -16.70 -8.19 -15.68
CA LEU A 169 -15.43 -8.51 -16.34
C LEU A 169 -15.23 -7.80 -17.68
N ARG A 170 -16.31 -7.29 -18.30
CA ARG A 170 -16.20 -6.48 -19.52
C ARG A 170 -15.68 -5.06 -19.25
N VAL A 171 -15.68 -4.61 -17.99
CA VAL A 171 -15.22 -3.28 -17.58
C VAL A 171 -13.83 -3.37 -16.98
N ILE A 172 -13.64 -4.24 -16.01
CA ILE A 172 -12.33 -4.57 -15.42
C ILE A 172 -12.29 -6.08 -15.23
N ASP A 173 -11.25 -6.70 -15.76
CA ASP A 173 -10.97 -8.11 -15.69
C ASP A 173 -9.58 -8.30 -15.06
N TYR A 174 -9.55 -8.48 -13.74
CA TYR A 174 -8.33 -8.75 -12.97
C TYR A 174 -7.19 -7.78 -13.31
N ALA A 175 -7.45 -6.45 -13.20
CA ALA A 175 -6.44 -5.45 -13.52
C ALA A 175 -5.13 -5.71 -12.77
N ASP A 176 -4.05 -5.78 -13.54
CA ASP A 176 -2.70 -6.13 -13.09
C ASP A 176 -1.79 -4.89 -13.11
N ASN A 177 -1.84 -4.10 -14.17
CA ASN A 177 -1.09 -2.85 -14.32
C ASN A 177 -1.99 -1.63 -14.53
N LEU A 178 -1.42 -0.44 -14.22
CA LEU A 178 -2.05 0.87 -14.35
C LEU A 178 -1.19 1.81 -15.20
#